data_7abc0c53bc698735005c0a99c28ce56b
#
_entry.id   7abc0c53bc698735005c0a99c28ce56b
#
_cell.length_a   1.000
_cell.length_b   1.000
_cell.length_c   1.000
_cell.angle_alpha   90.00
_cell.angle_beta   90.00
_cell.angle_gamma   90.00
#
_symmetry.space_group_name_H-M   'P 1'
#
loop_
_entity.id
_entity.type
_entity.pdbx_description
1 polymer ?
#
loop_
_entity_poly.entity_id
_entity_poly.type
_entity_poly.pdbx_seq_one_letter_code
_entity_poly.pdbx_strand_id
1 'polypeptide(L)'
;IHYRYPSMPRWLMALLRPLISHRLRRHIGRVEHVEDFQNMVARWVETLMTHSTDNVVVRGLEKLNKDHAYLLISNHRDIAMDPTLINYSLHQKGWPTSRIAIGDNLLRNPDIADIMRLNKSFIVKRSLANKREKLRELQRLSGYIRESLEAGQSVWIAQREGRAKDGIDKTDKAVLKMLALNGRQRDENFADTMAAMRPVPVSIQYEWDPCDAEKARELVIRSESGRYEKSGDEDTRSILQGLTGFKGRVFVDFGEPLSGDDIASAEAMAAAIDQQLLQLTEVLPVHQAAASLARGEACDAPELASAAAELRRRTEFLSPEQAQRLLQTYAVPAQGNSDL
;
A
#
# COMPACT_ATOMS: atom_id res chain seq x y z
N ILE A 1 -4.94 -19.41 11.77
CA ILE A 1 -6.01 -19.92 12.66
C ILE A 1 -5.79 -19.40 14.08
N HIS A 2 -4.57 -19.52 14.63
CA HIS A 2 -4.26 -19.07 16.00
C HIS A 2 -4.54 -17.57 16.21
N TYR A 3 -4.24 -16.73 15.23
CA TYR A 3 -4.52 -15.29 15.27
C TYR A 3 -6.02 -14.94 15.22
N ARG A 4 -6.83 -15.74 14.52
CA ARG A 4 -8.28 -15.49 14.42
C ARG A 4 -9.06 -16.08 15.61
N TYR A 5 -8.50 -17.08 16.28
CA TYR A 5 -9.11 -17.77 17.42
C TYR A 5 -8.05 -18.00 18.52
N PRO A 6 -7.61 -16.94 19.20
CA PRO A 6 -6.55 -17.05 20.22
C PRO A 6 -6.94 -17.93 21.41
N SER A 7 -8.24 -18.11 21.64
CA SER A 7 -8.79 -18.98 22.68
C SER A 7 -8.91 -20.45 22.27
N MET A 8 -8.57 -20.81 21.01
CA MET A 8 -8.68 -22.19 20.54
C MET A 8 -7.56 -23.07 21.12
N PRO A 9 -7.87 -24.18 21.79
CA PRO A 9 -6.87 -25.07 22.36
C PRO A 9 -5.90 -25.62 21.31
N ARG A 10 -4.62 -25.68 21.64
CA ARG A 10 -3.55 -26.15 20.72
C ARG A 10 -3.80 -27.57 20.17
N TRP A 11 -4.44 -28.44 20.95
CA TRP A 11 -4.77 -29.80 20.52
C TRP A 11 -5.83 -29.81 19.41
N LEU A 12 -6.84 -28.92 19.50
CA LEU A 12 -7.88 -28.79 18.46
C LEU A 12 -7.28 -28.25 17.15
N MET A 13 -6.30 -27.35 17.26
CA MET A 13 -5.53 -26.87 16.11
C MET A 13 -4.72 -27.97 15.44
N ALA A 14 -4.11 -28.86 16.24
CA ALA A 14 -3.36 -30.02 15.71
C ALA A 14 -4.27 -30.99 14.94
N LEU A 15 -5.52 -31.19 15.39
CA LEU A 15 -6.52 -32.02 14.72
C LEU A 15 -7.06 -31.37 13.43
N LEU A 16 -7.21 -30.05 13.40
CA LEU A 16 -7.73 -29.33 12.23
C LEU A 16 -6.65 -29.08 11.16
N ARG A 17 -5.38 -29.07 11.56
CA ARG A 17 -4.24 -28.84 10.66
C ARG A 17 -4.20 -29.78 9.45
N PRO A 18 -4.35 -31.12 9.56
CA PRO A 18 -4.35 -32.01 8.40
C PRO A 18 -5.54 -31.80 7.48
N LEU A 19 -6.73 -31.49 8.01
CA LEU A 19 -7.92 -31.20 7.20
C LEU A 19 -7.77 -29.90 6.40
N ILE A 20 -7.23 -28.88 7.03
CA ILE A 20 -6.97 -27.58 6.40
C ILE A 20 -5.84 -27.73 5.36
N SER A 21 -4.76 -28.44 5.72
CA SER A 21 -3.66 -28.74 4.79
C SER A 21 -4.14 -29.58 3.59
N HIS A 22 -5.02 -30.54 3.80
CA HIS A 22 -5.59 -31.34 2.73
C HIS A 22 -6.48 -30.49 1.79
N ARG A 23 -7.35 -29.64 2.34
CA ARG A 23 -8.14 -28.69 1.54
C ARG A 23 -7.26 -27.70 0.77
N LEU A 24 -6.25 -27.17 1.43
CA LEU A 24 -5.30 -26.24 0.81
C LEU A 24 -4.51 -26.92 -0.32
N ARG A 25 -3.99 -28.13 -0.08
CA ARG A 25 -3.28 -28.95 -1.10
C ARG A 25 -4.17 -29.29 -2.28
N ARG A 26 -5.46 -29.57 -2.06
CA ARG A 26 -6.42 -29.83 -3.15
C ARG A 26 -6.69 -28.59 -4.03
N HIS A 27 -6.65 -27.40 -3.44
CA HIS A 27 -6.79 -26.13 -4.17
C HIS A 27 -5.50 -25.74 -4.88
N ILE A 28 -4.35 -25.91 -4.20
CA ILE A 28 -3.03 -25.58 -4.75
C ILE A 28 -2.57 -26.62 -5.78
N GLY A 29 -2.95 -27.89 -5.62
CA GLY A 29 -2.59 -28.97 -6.54
C GLY A 29 -3.20 -28.89 -7.96
N ARG A 30 -3.98 -27.83 -8.25
CA ARG A 30 -4.50 -27.50 -9.59
C ARG A 30 -3.77 -26.29 -10.19
N VAL A 31 -2.75 -25.75 -9.51
CA VAL A 31 -1.98 -24.60 -9.95
C VAL A 31 -0.75 -25.11 -10.71
N GLU A 32 -0.79 -25.04 -12.01
CA GLU A 32 0.33 -25.43 -12.90
C GLU A 32 1.08 -24.21 -13.42
N HIS A 33 0.39 -23.06 -13.52
CA HIS A 33 0.95 -21.80 -14.01
C HIS A 33 0.76 -20.64 -13.02
N VAL A 34 1.57 -19.61 -13.16
CA VAL A 34 1.46 -18.36 -12.34
C VAL A 34 0.06 -17.75 -12.48
N GLU A 35 -0.56 -17.84 -13.64
CA GLU A 35 -1.90 -17.33 -13.91
C GLU A 35 -2.97 -18.07 -13.09
N ASP A 36 -2.88 -19.41 -12.96
CA ASP A 36 -3.78 -20.19 -12.10
C ASP A 36 -3.69 -19.75 -10.63
N PHE A 37 -2.46 -19.49 -10.18
CA PHE A 37 -2.22 -18.97 -8.84
C PHE A 37 -2.86 -17.58 -8.67
N GLN A 38 -2.69 -16.69 -9.63
CA GLN A 38 -3.28 -15.35 -9.60
C GLN A 38 -4.81 -15.38 -9.62
N ASN A 39 -5.41 -16.24 -10.42
CA ASN A 39 -6.86 -16.46 -10.44
C ASN A 39 -7.38 -17.02 -9.10
N MET A 40 -6.61 -17.87 -8.44
CA MET A 40 -6.93 -18.36 -7.09
C MET A 40 -6.84 -17.23 -6.06
N VAL A 41 -5.78 -16.43 -6.10
CA VAL A 41 -5.59 -15.27 -5.20
C VAL A 41 -6.68 -14.24 -5.43
N ALA A 42 -7.07 -13.94 -6.68
CA ALA A 42 -8.13 -13.01 -7.00
C ALA A 42 -9.47 -13.40 -6.33
N ARG A 43 -9.85 -14.69 -6.35
CA ARG A 43 -11.05 -15.16 -5.65
C ARG A 43 -10.97 -15.02 -4.12
N TRP A 44 -9.78 -15.19 -3.54
CA TRP A 44 -9.58 -14.96 -2.11
C TRP A 44 -9.67 -13.48 -1.76
N VAL A 45 -9.08 -12.63 -2.60
CA VAL A 45 -9.17 -11.17 -2.45
C VAL A 45 -10.62 -10.72 -2.57
N GLU A 46 -11.37 -11.21 -3.56
CA GLU A 46 -12.80 -10.91 -3.70
C GLU A 46 -13.60 -11.27 -2.43
N THR A 47 -13.36 -12.47 -1.88
CA THR A 47 -13.98 -12.88 -0.62
C THR A 47 -13.57 -11.98 0.54
N LEU A 48 -12.29 -11.58 0.62
CA LEU A 48 -11.82 -10.65 1.65
C LEU A 48 -12.49 -9.27 1.50
N MET A 49 -12.57 -8.75 0.27
CA MET A 49 -13.21 -7.46 0.00
C MET A 49 -14.69 -7.48 0.40
N THR A 50 -15.43 -8.51 0.01
CA THR A 50 -16.85 -8.67 0.38
C THR A 50 -17.08 -8.63 1.91
N HIS A 51 -16.12 -9.10 2.71
CA HIS A 51 -16.27 -9.15 4.18
C HIS A 51 -15.63 -7.95 4.91
N SER A 52 -14.74 -7.22 4.27
CA SER A 52 -13.96 -6.18 4.92
C SER A 52 -14.12 -4.78 4.32
N THR A 53 -14.95 -4.64 3.27
CA THR A 53 -15.26 -3.36 2.64
C THR A 53 -16.74 -3.24 2.33
N ASP A 54 -17.25 -2.02 2.28
CA ASP A 54 -18.59 -1.74 1.75
C ASP A 54 -18.57 -1.72 0.22
N ASN A 55 -17.52 -1.15 -0.36
CA ASN A 55 -17.33 -1.07 -1.81
C ASN A 55 -15.86 -0.79 -2.14
N VAL A 56 -15.40 -1.28 -3.30
CA VAL A 56 -14.12 -0.94 -3.92
C VAL A 56 -14.39 -0.20 -5.22
N VAL A 57 -14.05 1.07 -5.24
CA VAL A 57 -14.22 1.95 -6.41
C VAL A 57 -12.90 2.05 -7.16
N VAL A 58 -12.90 1.70 -8.44
CA VAL A 58 -11.73 1.76 -9.32
C VAL A 58 -11.99 2.75 -10.44
N ARG A 59 -11.13 3.77 -10.57
CA ARG A 59 -11.26 4.85 -11.58
C ARG A 59 -9.93 5.11 -12.29
N GLY A 60 -9.98 5.71 -13.47
CA GLY A 60 -8.82 6.19 -14.22
C GLY A 60 -8.09 5.12 -15.02
N LEU A 61 -8.34 3.82 -14.78
CA LEU A 61 -7.69 2.74 -15.53
C LEU A 61 -8.07 2.76 -17.02
N GLU A 62 -9.26 3.26 -17.36
CA GLU A 62 -9.76 3.44 -18.72
C GLU A 62 -8.99 4.49 -19.55
N LYS A 63 -8.21 5.35 -18.87
CA LYS A 63 -7.34 6.35 -19.51
C LYS A 63 -6.01 5.78 -19.97
N LEU A 64 -5.66 4.59 -19.50
CA LEU A 64 -4.40 3.93 -19.81
C LEU A 64 -4.56 3.00 -21.01
N ASN A 65 -3.50 2.87 -21.81
CA ASN A 65 -3.47 1.90 -22.91
C ASN A 65 -3.10 0.52 -22.39
N LYS A 66 -3.98 -0.47 -22.57
CA LYS A 66 -3.80 -1.84 -22.09
C LYS A 66 -2.61 -2.57 -22.71
N ASP A 67 -2.17 -2.13 -23.89
CA ASP A 67 -1.02 -2.73 -24.59
C ASP A 67 0.33 -2.24 -24.06
N HIS A 68 0.32 -1.30 -23.11
CA HIS A 68 1.53 -0.77 -22.49
C HIS A 68 1.73 -1.31 -21.07
N ALA A 69 2.99 -1.48 -20.69
CA ALA A 69 3.38 -1.66 -19.31
C ALA A 69 3.69 -0.30 -18.66
N TYR A 70 3.32 -0.16 -17.38
CA TYR A 70 3.44 1.07 -16.61
C TYR A 70 4.20 0.87 -15.31
N LEU A 71 4.96 1.88 -14.91
CA LEU A 71 5.49 2.01 -13.56
C LEU A 71 4.42 2.66 -12.68
N LEU A 72 3.70 1.86 -11.92
CA LEU A 72 2.64 2.30 -11.01
C LEU A 72 3.27 2.75 -9.69
N ILE A 73 3.19 4.05 -9.37
CA ILE A 73 3.74 4.63 -8.14
C ILE A 73 2.58 5.08 -7.27
N SER A 74 2.40 4.45 -6.10
CA SER A 74 1.29 4.81 -5.23
C SER A 74 1.74 5.38 -3.89
N ASN A 75 0.84 6.09 -3.23
CA ASN A 75 0.92 6.26 -1.79
C ASN A 75 0.95 4.88 -1.09
N HIS A 76 1.35 4.84 0.18
CA HIS A 76 1.52 3.58 0.89
C HIS A 76 0.87 3.65 2.27
N ARG A 77 -0.28 3.01 2.40
CA ARG A 77 -1.12 2.98 3.60
C ARG A 77 -1.06 1.64 4.33
N ASP A 78 -1.03 0.53 3.57
CA ASP A 78 -1.05 -0.83 4.11
C ASP A 78 0.04 -1.70 3.47
N ILE A 79 0.62 -2.63 4.27
CA ILE A 79 1.75 -3.45 3.82
C ILE A 79 1.36 -4.37 2.65
N ALA A 80 0.22 -5.04 2.77
CA ALA A 80 -0.22 -6.07 1.83
C ALA A 80 -1.38 -5.60 0.96
N MET A 81 -2.29 -4.77 1.51
CA MET A 81 -3.51 -4.41 0.82
C MET A 81 -3.29 -3.46 -0.35
N ASP A 82 -2.35 -2.51 -0.24
CA ASP A 82 -2.11 -1.56 -1.34
C ASP A 82 -1.76 -2.27 -2.66
N PRO A 83 -0.69 -3.10 -2.74
CA PRO A 83 -0.39 -3.84 -3.96
C PRO A 83 -1.46 -4.87 -4.32
N THR A 84 -2.17 -5.43 -3.33
CA THR A 84 -3.26 -6.37 -3.57
C THR A 84 -4.43 -5.68 -4.26
N LEU A 85 -4.84 -4.49 -3.82
CA LEU A 85 -5.93 -3.72 -4.41
C LEU A 85 -5.61 -3.26 -5.83
N ILE A 86 -4.38 -2.80 -6.08
CA ILE A 86 -3.94 -2.44 -7.44
C ILE A 86 -4.01 -3.66 -8.36
N ASN A 87 -3.44 -4.80 -7.96
CA ASN A 87 -3.46 -6.00 -8.78
C ASN A 87 -4.87 -6.59 -8.94
N TYR A 88 -5.71 -6.50 -7.92
CA TYR A 88 -7.12 -6.87 -8.00
C TYR A 88 -7.87 -5.97 -9.00
N SER A 89 -7.65 -4.66 -8.96
CA SER A 89 -8.24 -3.70 -9.88
C SER A 89 -7.84 -3.98 -11.34
N LEU A 90 -6.55 -4.25 -11.57
CA LEU A 90 -6.03 -4.65 -12.89
C LEU A 90 -6.71 -5.95 -13.36
N HIS A 91 -6.71 -6.98 -12.51
CA HIS A 91 -7.30 -8.29 -12.83
C HIS A 91 -8.80 -8.20 -13.13
N GLN A 92 -9.58 -7.47 -12.34
CA GLN A 92 -11.03 -7.27 -12.55
C GLN A 92 -11.36 -6.61 -13.90
N LYS A 93 -10.45 -5.78 -14.41
CA LYS A 93 -10.58 -5.13 -15.72
C LYS A 93 -9.91 -5.93 -16.86
N GLY A 94 -9.45 -7.15 -16.56
CA GLY A 94 -8.79 -8.03 -17.53
C GLY A 94 -7.41 -7.54 -17.97
N TRP A 95 -6.72 -6.79 -17.12
CA TRP A 95 -5.32 -6.39 -17.32
C TRP A 95 -4.37 -7.43 -16.71
N PRO A 96 -3.15 -7.57 -17.27
CA PRO A 96 -2.10 -8.30 -16.59
C PRO A 96 -1.78 -7.66 -15.22
N THR A 97 -1.60 -8.48 -14.19
CA THR A 97 -1.19 -8.01 -12.87
C THR A 97 0.24 -7.49 -12.89
N SER A 98 0.53 -6.47 -12.06
CA SER A 98 1.86 -5.90 -11.93
C SER A 98 2.81 -6.78 -11.11
N ARG A 99 4.12 -6.61 -11.32
CA ARG A 99 5.16 -7.06 -10.39
C ARG A 99 5.20 -6.13 -9.19
N ILE A 100 5.49 -6.67 -8.01
CA ILE A 100 5.37 -5.94 -6.73
C ILE A 100 6.75 -5.78 -6.09
N ALA A 101 7.18 -4.53 -5.85
CA ALA A 101 8.38 -4.24 -5.08
C ALA A 101 8.13 -4.40 -3.58
N ILE A 102 8.82 -5.34 -2.91
CA ILE A 102 8.68 -5.60 -1.48
C ILE A 102 10.01 -5.46 -0.74
N GLY A 103 9.97 -4.95 0.49
CA GLY A 103 11.17 -4.89 1.35
C GLY A 103 11.58 -6.26 1.86
N ASP A 104 12.89 -6.47 2.00
CA ASP A 104 13.49 -7.72 2.51
C ASP A 104 13.08 -8.06 3.97
N ASN A 105 12.62 -7.08 4.75
CA ASN A 105 12.08 -7.29 6.09
C ASN A 105 10.84 -8.21 6.12
N LEU A 106 10.05 -8.25 5.05
CA LEU A 106 8.84 -9.10 4.96
C LEU A 106 9.15 -10.57 4.70
N LEU A 107 10.38 -10.91 4.32
CA LEU A 107 10.81 -12.27 3.98
C LEU A 107 11.29 -13.08 5.19
N ARG A 108 11.22 -12.54 6.40
CA ARG A 108 11.61 -13.25 7.63
C ARG A 108 10.75 -14.48 7.90
N ASN A 109 9.49 -14.46 7.44
CA ASN A 109 8.61 -15.63 7.51
C ASN A 109 8.65 -16.35 6.15
N PRO A 110 9.14 -17.62 6.08
CA PRO A 110 9.26 -18.38 4.83
C PRO A 110 7.93 -18.55 4.08
N ASP A 111 6.83 -18.82 4.80
CA ASP A 111 5.52 -19.03 4.20
C ASP A 111 5.00 -17.76 3.52
N ILE A 112 5.22 -16.60 4.15
CA ILE A 112 4.87 -15.30 3.57
C ILE A 112 5.76 -15.01 2.36
N ALA A 113 7.05 -15.30 2.47
CA ALA A 113 8.01 -15.10 1.38
C ALA A 113 7.62 -15.90 0.13
N ASP A 114 7.19 -17.15 0.27
CA ASP A 114 6.79 -17.98 -0.85
C ASP A 114 5.48 -17.50 -1.52
N ILE A 115 4.49 -17.08 -0.73
CA ILE A 115 3.27 -16.46 -1.25
C ILE A 115 3.58 -15.18 -2.04
N MET A 116 4.48 -14.34 -1.51
CA MET A 116 4.88 -13.11 -2.17
C MET A 116 5.62 -13.37 -3.50
N ARG A 117 6.53 -14.36 -3.53
CA ARG A 117 7.23 -14.76 -4.77
C ARG A 117 6.27 -15.27 -5.83
N LEU A 118 5.32 -16.12 -5.46
CA LEU A 118 4.27 -16.63 -6.36
C LEU A 118 3.37 -15.51 -6.90
N ASN A 119 3.23 -14.41 -6.15
CA ASN A 119 2.48 -13.23 -6.57
C ASN A 119 3.33 -12.20 -7.32
N LYS A 120 4.33 -12.63 -8.09
CA LYS A 120 5.23 -11.79 -8.91
C LYS A 120 6.01 -10.73 -8.11
N SER A 121 6.20 -10.91 -6.80
CA SER A 121 6.96 -9.95 -6.00
C SER A 121 8.46 -10.10 -6.19
N PHE A 122 9.18 -8.99 -6.18
CA PHE A 122 10.63 -8.94 -6.17
C PHE A 122 11.14 -8.13 -4.98
N ILE A 123 12.37 -8.41 -4.58
CA ILE A 123 12.91 -7.96 -3.30
C ILE A 123 13.72 -6.68 -3.44
N VAL A 124 13.40 -5.69 -2.62
CA VAL A 124 14.19 -4.47 -2.41
C VAL A 124 15.05 -4.67 -1.16
N LYS A 125 16.36 -4.88 -1.35
CA LYS A 125 17.30 -5.02 -0.25
C LYS A 125 17.56 -3.68 0.42
N ARG A 126 17.17 -3.53 1.67
CA ARG A 126 17.31 -2.30 2.46
C ARG A 126 18.43 -2.38 3.49
N SER A 127 18.73 -3.59 3.99
CA SER A 127 19.57 -3.85 5.15
C SER A 127 21.07 -3.95 4.84
N LEU A 128 21.58 -3.27 3.79
CA LEU A 128 22.98 -3.33 3.39
C LEU A 128 23.81 -2.25 4.08
N ALA A 129 24.81 -2.68 4.86
CA ALA A 129 25.71 -1.76 5.59
C ALA A 129 26.76 -1.09 4.68
N ASN A 130 27.19 -1.76 3.62
CA ASN A 130 28.20 -1.25 2.71
C ASN A 130 27.59 -0.35 1.61
N LYS A 131 28.03 0.91 1.55
CA LYS A 131 27.52 1.91 0.59
C LYS A 131 27.70 1.48 -0.88
N ARG A 132 28.85 0.85 -1.22
CA ARG A 132 29.12 0.38 -2.61
C ARG A 132 28.22 -0.79 -2.98
N GLU A 133 28.00 -1.72 -2.05
CA GLU A 133 27.10 -2.83 -2.25
C GLU A 133 25.64 -2.35 -2.37
N LYS A 134 25.22 -1.44 -1.51
CA LYS A 134 23.91 -0.80 -1.60
C LYS A 134 23.68 -0.15 -2.96
N LEU A 135 24.66 0.62 -3.47
CA LEU A 135 24.54 1.24 -4.79
C LEU A 135 24.41 0.21 -5.91
N ARG A 136 25.19 -0.88 -5.88
CA ARG A 136 25.10 -1.97 -6.88
C ARG A 136 23.71 -2.64 -6.86
N GLU A 137 23.19 -2.93 -5.68
CA GLU A 137 21.84 -3.53 -5.55
C GLU A 137 20.73 -2.58 -6.00
N LEU A 138 20.85 -1.26 -5.75
CA LEU A 138 19.92 -0.27 -6.27
C LEU A 138 20.00 -0.13 -7.80
N GLN A 139 21.20 -0.21 -8.38
CA GLN A 139 21.37 -0.23 -9.83
C GLN A 139 20.77 -1.48 -10.46
N ARG A 140 21.00 -2.66 -9.85
CA ARG A 140 20.37 -3.93 -10.27
C ARG A 140 18.86 -3.86 -10.19
N LEU A 141 18.31 -3.30 -9.10
CA LEU A 141 16.89 -3.10 -8.92
C LEU A 141 16.29 -2.19 -10.01
N SER A 142 16.93 -1.05 -10.27
CA SER A 142 16.53 -0.13 -11.35
C SER A 142 16.54 -0.82 -12.72
N GLY A 143 17.59 -1.60 -13.02
CA GLY A 143 17.68 -2.41 -14.24
C GLY A 143 16.56 -3.43 -14.36
N TYR A 144 16.29 -4.19 -13.29
CA TYR A 144 15.21 -5.18 -13.26
C TYR A 144 13.82 -4.56 -13.50
N ILE A 145 13.57 -3.38 -12.91
CA ILE A 145 12.30 -2.65 -13.13
C ILE A 145 12.20 -2.26 -14.62
N ARG A 146 13.25 -1.68 -15.18
CA ARG A 146 13.29 -1.29 -16.59
C ARG A 146 13.05 -2.48 -17.53
N GLU A 147 13.78 -3.58 -17.34
CA GLU A 147 13.64 -4.81 -18.14
C GLU A 147 12.23 -5.41 -18.00
N SER A 148 11.63 -5.33 -16.80
CA SER A 148 10.26 -5.78 -16.58
C SER A 148 9.26 -5.01 -17.44
N LEU A 149 9.38 -3.69 -17.47
CA LEU A 149 8.51 -2.81 -18.27
C LEU A 149 8.71 -3.03 -19.77
N GLU A 150 9.95 -3.19 -20.23
CA GLU A 150 10.29 -3.51 -21.62
C GLU A 150 9.74 -4.88 -22.04
N ALA A 151 9.66 -5.84 -21.11
CA ALA A 151 9.03 -7.14 -21.31
C ALA A 151 7.49 -7.11 -21.21
N GLY A 152 6.87 -5.93 -21.18
CA GLY A 152 5.42 -5.78 -21.11
C GLY A 152 4.82 -6.06 -19.73
N GLN A 153 5.62 -6.08 -18.66
CA GLN A 153 5.16 -6.32 -17.29
C GLN A 153 5.13 -5.02 -16.50
N SER A 154 3.96 -4.54 -16.14
CA SER A 154 3.82 -3.39 -15.23
C SER A 154 4.47 -3.68 -13.87
N VAL A 155 4.96 -2.64 -13.23
CA VAL A 155 5.63 -2.72 -11.93
C VAL A 155 4.97 -1.76 -10.96
N TRP A 156 4.64 -2.24 -9.76
CA TRP A 156 4.20 -1.40 -8.66
C TRP A 156 5.35 -1.13 -7.68
N ILE A 157 5.45 0.12 -7.25
CA ILE A 157 6.34 0.57 -6.19
C ILE A 157 5.64 1.65 -5.35
N ALA A 158 5.91 1.65 -4.04
CA ALA A 158 5.47 2.73 -3.17
C ALA A 158 6.28 4.02 -3.42
N GLN A 159 5.63 5.18 -3.34
CA GLN A 159 6.25 6.50 -3.53
C GLN A 159 7.35 6.84 -2.50
N ARG A 160 7.39 6.12 -1.38
CA ARG A 160 8.35 6.30 -0.29
C ARG A 160 8.64 5.00 0.43
N GLU A 161 9.74 4.98 1.18
CA GLU A 161 10.00 3.89 2.10
C GLU A 161 9.09 3.97 3.33
N GLY A 162 8.41 2.86 3.61
CA GLY A 162 7.48 2.74 4.74
C GLY A 162 6.12 3.39 4.49
N ARG A 163 5.15 2.99 5.30
CA ARG A 163 3.75 3.47 5.21
C ARG A 163 3.61 4.90 5.72
N ALA A 164 2.77 5.69 5.07
CA ALA A 164 2.30 6.96 5.62
C ALA A 164 1.40 6.68 6.83
N LYS A 165 1.81 7.16 8.01
CA LYS A 165 1.09 6.94 9.28
C LYS A 165 0.36 8.19 9.74
N ASP A 166 0.86 9.32 9.32
CA ASP A 166 0.35 10.67 9.63
C ASP A 166 -0.74 11.18 8.68
N GLY A 167 -1.11 10.37 7.68
CA GLY A 167 -2.07 10.76 6.66
C GLY A 167 -1.47 11.57 5.51
N ILE A 168 -0.21 11.98 5.60
CA ILE A 168 0.46 12.83 4.61
C ILE A 168 1.15 11.96 3.56
N ASP A 169 0.75 12.12 2.32
CA ASP A 169 1.37 11.46 1.17
C ASP A 169 2.43 12.39 0.57
N LYS A 170 3.69 12.02 0.75
CA LYS A 170 4.83 12.76 0.23
C LYS A 170 5.80 11.83 -0.46
N THR A 171 6.09 12.11 -1.71
CA THR A 171 6.99 11.31 -2.54
C THR A 171 8.45 11.51 -2.11
N ASP A 172 9.15 10.40 -1.88
CA ASP A 172 10.57 10.42 -1.59
C ASP A 172 11.38 10.47 -2.90
N LYS A 173 12.04 11.62 -3.13
CA LYS A 173 12.94 11.82 -4.28
C LYS A 173 14.05 10.77 -4.38
N ALA A 174 14.44 10.14 -3.25
CA ALA A 174 15.44 9.09 -3.26
C ALA A 174 14.93 7.83 -4.01
N VAL A 175 13.63 7.52 -3.92
CA VAL A 175 13.01 6.43 -4.70
C VAL A 175 13.08 6.76 -6.19
N LEU A 176 12.74 7.98 -6.59
CA LEU A 176 12.79 8.40 -8.00
C LEU A 176 14.22 8.41 -8.55
N LYS A 177 15.19 8.91 -7.77
CA LYS A 177 16.61 8.86 -8.13
C LYS A 177 17.13 7.42 -8.24
N MET A 178 16.65 6.51 -7.40
CA MET A 178 16.96 5.08 -7.50
C MET A 178 16.41 4.48 -8.79
N LEU A 179 15.19 4.79 -9.19
CA LEU A 179 14.59 4.31 -10.44
C LEU A 179 15.40 4.74 -11.66
N ALA A 180 16.02 5.92 -11.65
CA ALA A 180 16.83 6.44 -12.75
C ALA A 180 18.26 5.89 -12.82
N LEU A 181 18.72 5.06 -11.86
CA LEU A 181 20.12 4.61 -11.81
C LEU A 181 20.56 3.79 -13.03
N ASN A 182 19.65 3.04 -13.63
CA ASN A 182 19.97 2.23 -14.82
C ASN A 182 20.13 3.08 -16.09
N GLY A 183 19.52 4.26 -16.16
CA GLY A 183 19.62 5.16 -17.31
C GLY A 183 21.08 5.54 -17.65
N ARG A 184 21.92 5.70 -16.62
CA ARG A 184 23.37 5.99 -16.83
C ARG A 184 24.12 4.91 -17.62
N GLN A 185 23.68 3.66 -17.54
CA GLN A 185 24.29 2.57 -18.32
C GLN A 185 23.79 2.54 -19.76
N ARG A 186 22.75 3.30 -20.07
CA ARG A 186 22.10 3.42 -21.39
C ARG A 186 22.33 4.78 -22.02
N ASP A 187 23.15 5.62 -21.42
CA ASP A 187 23.40 7.01 -21.84
C ASP A 187 22.13 7.87 -21.87
N GLU A 188 21.19 7.55 -20.97
CA GLU A 188 19.91 8.26 -20.77
C GLU A 188 20.02 9.25 -19.60
N ASN A 189 19.45 10.43 -19.75
CA ASN A 189 19.20 11.34 -18.62
C ASN A 189 18.00 10.88 -17.77
N PHE A 190 17.65 11.64 -16.72
CA PHE A 190 16.54 11.31 -15.84
C PHE A 190 15.21 11.29 -16.59
N ALA A 191 14.94 12.30 -17.41
CA ALA A 191 13.68 12.42 -18.14
C ALA A 191 13.51 11.28 -19.16
N ASP A 192 14.57 10.93 -19.92
CA ASP A 192 14.53 9.84 -20.89
C ASP A 192 14.24 8.50 -20.20
N THR A 193 14.91 8.26 -19.06
CA THR A 193 14.71 7.04 -18.26
C THR A 193 13.27 6.94 -17.75
N MET A 194 12.72 8.04 -17.21
CA MET A 194 11.34 8.06 -16.71
C MET A 194 10.32 7.94 -17.83
N ALA A 195 10.51 8.64 -18.94
CA ALA A 195 9.64 8.54 -20.12
C ALA A 195 9.50 7.09 -20.61
N ALA A 196 10.60 6.37 -20.65
CA ALA A 196 10.62 4.96 -21.06
C ALA A 196 9.94 4.02 -20.04
N MET A 197 9.84 4.42 -18.76
CA MET A 197 9.16 3.65 -17.72
C MET A 197 7.64 3.93 -17.63
N ARG A 198 7.14 4.97 -18.28
CA ARG A 198 5.71 5.39 -18.27
C ARG A 198 5.14 5.43 -16.86
N PRO A 199 5.63 6.33 -15.98
CA PRO A 199 5.17 6.39 -14.60
C PRO A 199 3.73 6.90 -14.52
N VAL A 200 2.93 6.21 -13.70
CA VAL A 200 1.52 6.54 -13.41
C VAL A 200 1.35 6.63 -11.90
N PRO A 201 0.96 7.79 -11.35
CA PRO A 201 0.56 7.90 -9.95
C PRO A 201 -0.72 7.10 -9.70
N VAL A 202 -0.81 6.41 -8.55
CA VAL A 202 -2.01 5.69 -8.14
C VAL A 202 -2.37 6.08 -6.71
N SER A 203 -3.54 6.64 -6.49
CA SER A 203 -4.07 6.93 -5.17
C SER A 203 -4.82 5.74 -4.61
N ILE A 204 -4.48 5.35 -3.38
CA ILE A 204 -5.21 4.35 -2.61
C ILE A 204 -5.73 5.03 -1.36
N GLN A 205 -7.05 5.01 -1.19
CA GLN A 205 -7.72 5.61 -0.05
C GLN A 205 -8.63 4.59 0.62
N TYR A 206 -8.49 4.47 1.93
CA TYR A 206 -9.39 3.71 2.80
C TYR A 206 -10.25 4.68 3.59
N GLU A 207 -11.57 4.49 3.61
CA GLU A 207 -12.45 5.25 4.50
C GLU A 207 -12.09 5.01 5.96
N TRP A 208 -11.77 3.73 6.28
CA TRP A 208 -11.29 3.33 7.59
C TRP A 208 -9.96 2.57 7.45
N ASP A 209 -8.92 3.10 8.08
CA ASP A 209 -7.64 2.39 8.14
C ASP A 209 -7.71 1.31 9.23
N PRO A 210 -7.55 0.01 8.88
CA PRO A 210 -7.60 -1.04 9.89
C PRO A 210 -6.50 -0.96 10.96
N CYS A 211 -5.39 -0.28 10.64
CA CYS A 211 -4.22 -0.15 11.51
C CYS A 211 -4.09 1.25 12.13
N ASP A 212 -5.17 2.04 12.18
CA ASP A 212 -5.15 3.43 12.64
C ASP A 212 -4.65 3.59 14.08
N ALA A 213 -5.13 2.74 15.00
CA ALA A 213 -4.75 2.79 16.40
C ALA A 213 -3.26 2.49 16.62
N GLU A 214 -2.71 1.48 15.92
CA GLU A 214 -1.28 1.15 15.97
C GLU A 214 -0.42 2.26 15.38
N LYS A 215 -0.88 2.86 14.26
CA LYS A 215 -0.21 4.01 13.64
C LYS A 215 -0.18 5.21 14.56
N ALA A 216 -1.31 5.52 15.21
CA ALA A 216 -1.38 6.62 16.18
C ALA A 216 -0.44 6.40 17.37
N ARG A 217 -0.39 5.19 17.94
CA ARG A 217 0.56 4.82 19.01
C ARG A 217 2.01 5.00 18.57
N GLU A 218 2.36 4.50 17.38
CA GLU A 218 3.71 4.66 16.84
C GLU A 218 4.09 6.13 16.68
N LEU A 219 3.19 6.97 16.17
CA LEU A 219 3.43 8.40 15.98
C LEU A 219 3.66 9.12 17.32
N VAL A 220 2.88 8.81 18.36
CA VAL A 220 3.06 9.38 19.70
C VAL A 220 4.41 8.97 20.29
N ILE A 221 4.75 7.67 20.28
CA ILE A 221 6.03 7.17 20.78
C ILE A 221 7.21 7.85 20.04
N ARG A 222 7.12 8.01 18.72
CA ARG A 222 8.15 8.71 17.94
C ARG A 222 8.28 10.17 18.31
N SER A 223 7.18 10.85 18.60
CA SER A 223 7.23 12.26 19.02
C SER A 223 7.86 12.45 20.40
N GLU A 224 7.67 11.48 21.31
CA GLU A 224 8.21 11.51 22.66
C GLU A 224 9.67 11.06 22.76
N SER A 225 10.03 9.96 22.07
CA SER A 225 11.33 9.29 22.22
C SER A 225 12.28 9.48 21.03
N GLY A 226 11.82 10.13 19.96
CA GLY A 226 12.57 10.34 18.71
C GLY A 226 12.70 9.06 17.85
N ARG A 227 12.39 7.87 18.37
CA ARG A 227 12.49 6.60 17.66
C ARG A 227 11.37 5.64 18.06
N TYR A 228 11.09 4.69 17.17
CA TYR A 228 10.19 3.59 17.44
C TYR A 228 10.85 2.28 17.02
N GLU A 229 10.91 1.31 17.92
CA GLU A 229 11.43 -0.01 17.64
C GLU A 229 10.27 -1.00 17.52
N LYS A 230 10.12 -1.56 16.33
CA LYS A 230 9.07 -2.54 16.06
C LYS A 230 9.31 -3.85 16.80
N SER A 231 8.26 -4.43 17.38
CA SER A 231 8.31 -5.82 17.84
C SER A 231 8.45 -6.79 16.65
N GLY A 232 9.05 -7.96 16.89
CA GLY A 232 9.38 -8.90 15.80
C GLY A 232 8.18 -9.45 15.01
N ASP A 233 6.97 -9.38 15.57
CA ASP A 233 5.72 -9.88 14.97
C ASP A 233 4.78 -8.75 14.49
N GLU A 234 5.17 -7.49 14.66
CA GLU A 234 4.34 -6.33 14.36
C GLU A 234 3.93 -6.24 12.89
N ASP A 235 4.88 -6.46 11.96
CA ASP A 235 4.56 -6.46 10.53
C ASP A 235 3.56 -7.58 10.18
N THR A 236 3.68 -8.76 10.80
CA THR A 236 2.74 -9.87 10.59
C THR A 236 1.34 -9.53 11.13
N ARG A 237 1.27 -8.91 12.31
CA ARG A 237 -0.02 -8.44 12.87
C ARG A 237 -0.64 -7.37 12.00
N SER A 238 0.14 -6.39 11.55
CA SER A 238 -0.35 -5.35 10.64
C SER A 238 -0.88 -5.92 9.32
N ILE A 239 -0.19 -6.91 8.73
CA ILE A 239 -0.67 -7.59 7.51
C ILE A 239 -2.01 -8.26 7.77
N LEU A 240 -2.16 -9.03 8.85
CA LEU A 240 -3.41 -9.71 9.19
C LEU A 240 -4.54 -8.73 9.44
N GLN A 241 -4.27 -7.65 10.15
CA GLN A 241 -5.24 -6.61 10.46
C GLN A 241 -5.64 -5.84 9.19
N GLY A 242 -4.69 -5.51 8.33
CA GLY A 242 -4.95 -4.94 7.01
C GLY A 242 -5.84 -5.82 6.14
N LEU A 243 -5.57 -7.14 6.11
CA LEU A 243 -6.37 -8.09 5.34
C LEU A 243 -7.80 -8.24 5.89
N THR A 244 -7.97 -8.38 7.21
CA THR A 244 -9.25 -8.79 7.82
C THR A 244 -10.06 -7.65 8.42
N GLY A 245 -9.44 -6.51 8.71
CA GLY A 245 -10.10 -5.37 9.33
C GLY A 245 -11.03 -4.64 8.37
N PHE A 246 -12.11 -4.07 8.92
CA PHE A 246 -13.09 -3.32 8.14
C PHE A 246 -12.52 -1.99 7.65
N LYS A 247 -12.76 -1.69 6.37
CA LYS A 247 -12.17 -0.56 5.63
C LYS A 247 -13.21 0.46 5.14
N GLY A 248 -14.52 0.15 5.24
CA GLY A 248 -15.57 0.96 4.64
C GLY A 248 -15.43 0.99 3.11
N ARG A 249 -15.57 2.15 2.53
CA ARG A 249 -15.30 2.37 1.10
C ARG A 249 -13.79 2.44 0.85
N VAL A 250 -13.38 1.82 -0.25
CA VAL A 250 -11.98 1.83 -0.70
C VAL A 250 -11.93 2.41 -2.11
N PHE A 251 -11.01 3.31 -2.36
CA PHE A 251 -10.81 3.93 -3.68
C PHE A 251 -9.43 3.56 -4.19
N VAL A 252 -9.36 3.19 -5.47
CA VAL A 252 -8.13 2.93 -6.22
C VAL A 252 -8.19 3.74 -7.50
N ASP A 253 -7.51 4.86 -7.51
CA ASP A 253 -7.59 5.84 -8.58
C ASP A 253 -6.27 5.92 -9.34
N PHE A 254 -6.31 5.56 -10.61
CA PHE A 254 -5.17 5.66 -11.51
C PHE A 254 -5.14 7.08 -12.11
N GLY A 255 -4.01 7.77 -11.90
CA GLY A 255 -3.77 9.09 -12.44
C GLY A 255 -3.40 9.09 -13.93
N GLU A 256 -3.06 10.26 -14.44
CA GLU A 256 -2.55 10.42 -15.79
C GLU A 256 -1.06 10.01 -15.83
N PRO A 257 -0.60 9.36 -16.92
CA PRO A 257 0.82 9.10 -17.12
C PRO A 257 1.63 10.40 -17.09
N LEU A 258 2.69 10.42 -16.28
CA LEU A 258 3.57 11.59 -16.20
C LEU A 258 4.46 11.69 -17.45
N SER A 259 4.61 12.91 -17.97
CA SER A 259 5.41 13.19 -19.18
C SER A 259 5.91 14.63 -19.20
N GLY A 260 6.79 14.94 -20.15
CA GLY A 260 7.27 16.31 -20.35
C GLY A 260 7.90 16.90 -19.09
N ASP A 261 7.41 18.06 -18.66
CA ASP A 261 7.94 18.80 -17.51
C ASP A 261 7.76 18.05 -16.19
N ASP A 262 6.74 17.19 -16.07
CA ASP A 262 6.51 16.37 -14.87
C ASP A 262 7.68 15.43 -14.54
N ILE A 263 8.40 14.97 -15.56
CA ILE A 263 9.51 14.03 -15.43
C ILE A 263 10.87 14.65 -15.72
N ALA A 264 10.97 15.98 -15.79
CA ALA A 264 12.22 16.69 -16.09
C ALA A 264 13.30 16.46 -15.01
N SER A 265 12.88 16.27 -13.76
CA SER A 265 13.76 15.98 -12.63
C SER A 265 13.04 15.17 -11.54
N ALA A 266 13.80 14.61 -10.58
CA ALA A 266 13.21 13.92 -9.44
C ALA A 266 12.36 14.85 -8.57
N GLU A 267 12.71 16.14 -8.52
CA GLU A 267 11.98 17.17 -7.82
C GLU A 267 10.63 17.47 -8.50
N ALA A 268 10.64 17.69 -9.80
CA ALA A 268 9.42 17.92 -10.60
C ALA A 268 8.51 16.69 -10.54
N MET A 269 9.06 15.49 -10.72
CA MET A 269 8.28 14.26 -10.70
C MET A 269 7.66 14.00 -9.33
N ALA A 270 8.37 14.27 -8.22
CA ALA A 270 7.81 14.14 -6.88
C ALA A 270 6.62 15.09 -6.68
N ALA A 271 6.76 16.35 -7.12
CA ALA A 271 5.69 17.34 -7.03
C ALA A 271 4.48 16.95 -7.88
N ALA A 272 4.69 16.45 -9.11
CA ALA A 272 3.62 16.00 -9.98
C ALA A 272 2.87 14.78 -9.42
N ILE A 273 3.59 13.81 -8.84
CA ILE A 273 2.97 12.66 -8.15
C ILE A 273 2.14 13.15 -6.98
N ASP A 274 2.71 13.96 -6.07
CA ASP A 274 2.03 14.44 -4.87
C ASP A 274 0.77 15.26 -5.23
N GLN A 275 0.86 16.09 -6.27
CA GLN A 275 -0.28 16.86 -6.79
C GLN A 275 -1.40 15.96 -7.33
N GLN A 276 -1.07 14.94 -8.15
CA GLN A 276 -2.09 14.02 -8.65
C GLN A 276 -2.72 13.20 -7.53
N LEU A 277 -1.93 12.69 -6.57
CA LEU A 277 -2.46 11.95 -5.42
C LEU A 277 -3.44 12.77 -4.60
N LEU A 278 -3.13 14.06 -4.39
CA LEU A 278 -4.03 14.97 -3.71
C LEU A 278 -5.35 15.17 -4.47
N GLN A 279 -5.26 15.40 -5.80
CA GLN A 279 -6.44 15.60 -6.66
C GLN A 279 -7.33 14.35 -6.74
N LEU A 280 -6.74 13.17 -6.64
CA LEU A 280 -7.45 11.88 -6.67
C LEU A 280 -8.04 11.50 -5.30
N THR A 281 -7.64 12.16 -4.21
CA THR A 281 -8.14 11.86 -2.87
C THR A 281 -9.48 12.54 -2.64
N GLU A 282 -10.52 11.76 -2.31
CA GLU A 282 -11.84 12.27 -1.97
C GLU A 282 -11.92 12.74 -0.52
N VAL A 283 -12.63 13.86 -0.29
CA VAL A 283 -12.99 14.29 1.07
C VAL A 283 -14.28 13.57 1.47
N LEU A 284 -14.15 12.58 2.36
CA LEU A 284 -15.24 11.78 2.88
C LEU A 284 -15.81 12.38 4.18
N PRO A 285 -17.04 12.01 4.60
CA PRO A 285 -17.61 12.44 5.88
C PRO A 285 -16.72 12.14 7.10
N VAL A 286 -15.95 11.04 7.08
CA VAL A 286 -14.99 10.71 8.14
C VAL A 286 -13.90 11.77 8.28
N HIS A 287 -13.42 12.35 7.18
CA HIS A 287 -12.37 13.36 7.20
C HIS A 287 -12.87 14.67 7.82
N GLN A 288 -14.09 15.08 7.48
CA GLN A 288 -14.74 16.26 8.03
C GLN A 288 -15.08 16.07 9.53
N ALA A 289 -15.62 14.92 9.89
CA ALA A 289 -15.91 14.59 11.28
C ALA A 289 -14.64 14.53 12.12
N ALA A 290 -13.56 13.95 11.59
CA ALA A 290 -12.26 13.91 12.26
C ALA A 290 -11.68 15.31 12.47
N ALA A 291 -11.76 16.19 11.46
CA ALA A 291 -11.30 17.56 11.56
C ALA A 291 -12.07 18.34 12.65
N SER A 292 -13.38 18.22 12.73
CA SER A 292 -14.20 18.84 13.79
C SER A 292 -13.86 18.27 15.18
N LEU A 293 -13.81 16.95 15.32
CA LEU A 293 -13.47 16.29 16.58
C LEU A 293 -12.06 16.64 17.06
N ALA A 294 -11.08 16.75 16.14
CA ALA A 294 -9.72 17.13 16.47
C ALA A 294 -9.61 18.55 17.03
N ARG A 295 -10.55 19.45 16.67
CA ARG A 295 -10.68 20.82 17.22
C ARG A 295 -11.57 20.88 18.47
N GLY A 296 -12.13 19.76 18.92
CA GLY A 296 -13.08 19.73 20.05
C GLY A 296 -14.47 20.28 19.70
N GLU A 297 -14.81 20.34 18.42
CA GLU A 297 -16.11 20.84 17.93
C GLU A 297 -17.16 19.73 17.92
N ALA A 298 -18.42 20.10 18.04
CA ALA A 298 -19.54 19.17 17.90
C ALA A 298 -19.72 18.75 16.42
N CYS A 299 -20.08 17.48 16.19
CA CYS A 299 -20.41 16.94 14.86
C CYS A 299 -21.91 16.65 14.81
N ASP A 300 -22.74 17.70 14.82
CA ASP A 300 -24.20 17.59 14.89
C ASP A 300 -24.85 17.43 13.52
N ALA A 301 -24.10 17.65 12.43
CA ALA A 301 -24.58 17.44 11.07
C ALA A 301 -24.93 15.95 10.86
N PRO A 302 -26.17 15.60 10.43
CA PRO A 302 -26.63 14.21 10.31
C PRO A 302 -25.68 13.33 9.43
N GLU A 303 -25.13 13.92 8.39
CA GLU A 303 -24.20 13.27 7.46
C GLU A 303 -22.85 12.91 8.11
N LEU A 304 -22.47 13.60 9.18
CA LEU A 304 -21.23 13.36 9.92
C LEU A 304 -21.44 12.49 11.18
N ALA A 305 -22.67 12.35 11.66
CA ALA A 305 -22.97 11.72 12.93
C ALA A 305 -22.48 10.25 13.00
N SER A 306 -22.68 9.49 11.94
CA SER A 306 -22.23 8.09 11.86
C SER A 306 -20.70 8.00 11.88
N ALA A 307 -20.02 8.84 11.09
CA ALA A 307 -18.57 8.88 11.05
C ALA A 307 -17.98 9.33 12.40
N ALA A 308 -18.58 10.33 13.05
CA ALA A 308 -18.16 10.79 14.36
C ALA A 308 -18.35 9.72 15.45
N ALA A 309 -19.44 8.97 15.41
CA ALA A 309 -19.68 7.85 16.33
C ALA A 309 -18.62 6.75 16.17
N GLU A 310 -18.29 6.37 14.94
CA GLU A 310 -17.25 5.38 14.67
C GLU A 310 -15.86 5.87 15.08
N LEU A 311 -15.52 7.15 14.84
CA LEU A 311 -14.25 7.74 15.30
C LEU A 311 -14.15 7.71 16.84
N ARG A 312 -15.22 8.04 17.57
CA ARG A 312 -15.25 7.95 19.03
C ARG A 312 -15.02 6.51 19.49
N ARG A 313 -15.67 5.54 18.87
CA ARG A 313 -15.48 4.12 19.16
C ARG A 313 -14.02 3.67 18.94
N ARG A 314 -13.39 4.12 17.84
CA ARG A 314 -11.98 3.79 17.51
C ARG A 314 -10.98 4.42 18.47
N THR A 315 -11.34 5.55 19.06
CA THR A 315 -10.49 6.27 20.03
C THR A 315 -10.74 5.89 21.49
N GLU A 316 -11.79 5.13 21.81
CA GLU A 316 -12.23 4.81 23.17
C GLU A 316 -11.12 4.22 24.07
N PHE A 317 -10.25 3.36 23.50
CA PHE A 317 -9.19 2.67 24.24
C PHE A 317 -7.79 3.26 23.98
N LEU A 318 -7.71 4.46 23.44
CA LEU A 318 -6.46 5.19 23.19
C LEU A 318 -6.22 6.22 24.30
N SER A 319 -4.93 6.57 24.52
CA SER A 319 -4.64 7.75 25.34
C SER A 319 -5.15 9.03 24.64
N PRO A 320 -5.35 10.14 25.37
CA PRO A 320 -5.78 11.40 24.77
C PRO A 320 -4.88 11.84 23.60
N GLU A 321 -3.56 11.68 23.75
CA GLU A 321 -2.58 12.05 22.73
C GLU A 321 -2.69 11.14 21.49
N GLN A 322 -2.90 9.82 21.69
CA GLN A 322 -3.09 8.86 20.62
C GLN A 322 -4.41 9.08 19.89
N ALA A 323 -5.49 9.36 20.64
CA ALA A 323 -6.80 9.70 20.07
C ALA A 323 -6.71 10.96 19.20
N GLN A 324 -6.05 12.01 19.73
CA GLN A 324 -5.84 13.27 19.00
C GLN A 324 -5.02 13.02 17.73
N ARG A 325 -3.97 12.20 17.80
CA ARG A 325 -3.14 11.87 16.63
C ARG A 325 -3.93 11.08 15.56
N LEU A 326 -4.78 10.13 15.97
CA LEU A 326 -5.65 9.40 15.07
C LEU A 326 -6.61 10.36 14.34
N LEU A 327 -7.29 11.24 15.08
CA LEU A 327 -8.19 12.23 14.49
C LEU A 327 -7.48 13.16 13.52
N GLN A 328 -6.29 13.66 13.87
CA GLN A 328 -5.46 14.47 12.98
C GLN A 328 -5.11 13.73 11.68
N THR A 329 -4.77 12.43 11.75
CA THR A 329 -4.46 11.62 10.59
C THR A 329 -5.65 11.51 9.63
N TYR A 330 -6.85 11.27 10.15
CA TYR A 330 -8.06 11.24 9.34
C TYR A 330 -8.47 12.63 8.82
N ALA A 331 -8.12 13.69 9.51
CA ALA A 331 -8.48 15.06 9.13
C ALA A 331 -7.69 15.60 7.91
N VAL A 332 -6.53 15.03 7.60
CA VAL A 332 -5.63 15.53 6.53
C VAL A 332 -6.34 15.81 5.20
N PRO A 333 -7.18 14.90 4.63
CA PRO A 333 -7.84 15.20 3.36
C PRO A 333 -8.84 16.37 3.43
N ALA A 334 -9.44 16.65 4.61
CA ALA A 334 -10.38 17.77 4.77
C ALA A 334 -9.68 19.12 4.97
N GLN A 335 -8.43 19.14 5.36
CA GLN A 335 -7.66 20.37 5.61
C GLN A 335 -7.12 21.00 4.32
N GLY A 336 -7.10 20.22 3.22
CA GLY A 336 -6.53 20.68 1.95
C GLY A 336 -5.03 20.96 2.06
N ASN A 337 -4.47 21.53 0.99
CA ASN A 337 -3.04 21.84 0.90
C ASN A 337 -2.66 23.17 1.58
N SER A 338 -3.37 23.61 2.60
CA SER A 338 -3.11 24.93 3.21
C SER A 338 -1.76 25.00 3.95
N ASP A 339 -1.07 23.87 4.19
CA ASP A 339 0.17 23.80 5.00
C ASP A 339 1.24 22.80 4.48
N LEU A 340 1.25 22.44 3.19
CA LEU A 340 2.29 21.60 2.60
C LEU A 340 3.35 22.39 1.83
#